data_d3d8d1c22e51dcc2317815b3b0aceb35
#
_entry.id   d3d8d1c22e51dcc2317815b3b0aceb35
#
_cell.length_a   1.000
_cell.length_b   1.000
_cell.length_c   1.000
_cell.angle_alpha   90.00
_cell.angle_beta   90.00
_cell.angle_gamma   90.00
#
_symmetry.space_group_name_H-M   'P 1'
#
loop_
_entity.id
_entity.type
_entity.pdbx_description
1 polymer ?
#
loop_
_entity_poly.entity_id
_entity_poly.type
_entity_poly.pdbx_seq_one_letter_code
_entity_poly.pdbx_strand_id
1 'polypeptide(L)'
;VRVERCFGFVDLCGFTSFTERYGDEHTVVVLANFRTTLRGVAARRGVRLAKWLGDGAMLSAADAEAVVAMVMEVSGRTDPTAVPLPIRAGLAEGAVIMFEGDDYIGRPANVASRLCDAAAPGEVLCTREVASLVPRWVTASEPSPYPAQGFDRPIDACRLQIAADGPLVTDANCGLVLPDIAGLATRFGPDGSINRFCSDACALAWEQRQRPAPGVPVGAPGLGR
;
A
#
# COMPACT_ATOMS: atom_id res chain seq x y z
N VAL A 1 6.11 5.11 25.29
CA VAL A 1 5.59 3.72 25.29
C VAL A 1 6.26 2.95 24.18
N ARG A 2 6.67 1.69 24.43
CA ARG A 2 7.21 0.80 23.38
C ARG A 2 6.05 0.07 22.70
N VAL A 3 6.05 0.07 21.36
CA VAL A 3 5.01 -0.56 20.55
C VAL A 3 5.64 -1.27 19.36
N GLU A 4 5.01 -2.35 18.89
CA GLU A 4 5.37 -3.01 17.62
C GLU A 4 4.70 -2.26 16.47
N ARG A 5 5.47 -1.96 15.41
CA ARG A 5 4.98 -1.27 14.21
C ARG A 5 5.72 -1.74 12.97
N CYS A 6 4.98 -1.85 11.89
CA CYS A 6 5.56 -1.93 10.56
C CYS A 6 5.62 -0.53 9.96
N PHE A 7 6.76 -0.21 9.35
CA PHE A 7 7.01 1.02 8.62
C PHE A 7 7.22 0.74 7.15
N GLY A 8 6.66 1.62 6.32
CA GLY A 8 6.93 1.67 4.89
C GLY A 8 7.43 3.07 4.53
N PHE A 9 8.51 3.14 3.76
CA PHE A 9 8.92 4.35 3.06
C PHE A 9 8.66 4.15 1.59
N VAL A 10 8.03 5.12 0.96
CA VAL A 10 7.70 5.11 -0.47
C VAL A 10 8.20 6.40 -1.08
N ASP A 11 8.82 6.33 -2.25
CA ASP A 11 9.49 7.45 -2.88
C ASP A 11 9.34 7.40 -4.42
N LEU A 12 9.27 8.57 -5.08
CA LEU A 12 9.21 8.69 -6.53
C LEU A 12 10.62 8.74 -7.12
N CYS A 13 10.96 7.77 -7.97
CA CYS A 13 12.29 7.74 -8.58
C CYS A 13 12.44 8.81 -9.66
N GLY A 14 13.52 9.57 -9.59
CA GLY A 14 13.85 10.57 -10.61
C GLY A 14 13.05 11.87 -10.54
N PHE A 15 12.41 12.17 -9.41
CA PHE A 15 11.59 13.36 -9.20
C PHE A 15 12.35 14.66 -9.49
N THR A 16 13.57 14.82 -8.98
CA THR A 16 14.39 16.01 -9.24
C THR A 16 14.65 16.20 -10.74
N SER A 17 15.05 15.12 -11.43
CA SER A 17 15.30 15.18 -12.89
C SER A 17 14.02 15.45 -13.68
N PHE A 18 12.88 14.99 -13.19
CA PHE A 18 11.58 15.30 -13.78
C PHE A 18 11.25 16.79 -13.63
N THR A 19 11.46 17.37 -12.44
CA THR A 19 11.26 18.79 -12.16
C THR A 19 12.12 19.67 -13.08
N GLU A 20 13.42 19.36 -13.19
CA GLU A 20 14.34 20.07 -14.09
C GLU A 20 13.91 20.03 -15.55
N ARG A 21 13.32 18.92 -16.00
CA ARG A 21 12.92 18.74 -17.39
C ARG A 21 11.56 19.33 -17.72
N TYR A 22 10.58 19.23 -16.83
CA TYR A 22 9.18 19.57 -17.11
C TYR A 22 8.66 20.80 -16.34
N GLY A 23 9.46 21.33 -15.41
CA GLY A 23 9.14 22.50 -14.60
C GLY A 23 8.23 22.20 -13.41
N ASP A 24 8.14 23.20 -12.52
CA ASP A 24 7.46 23.08 -11.23
C ASP A 24 5.95 22.81 -11.36
N GLU A 25 5.29 23.43 -12.34
CA GLU A 25 3.84 23.29 -12.52
C GLU A 25 3.43 21.85 -12.82
N HIS A 26 4.14 21.16 -13.74
CA HIS A 26 3.90 19.76 -14.05
C HIS A 26 4.23 18.86 -12.86
N THR A 27 5.30 19.17 -12.17
CA THR A 27 5.77 18.42 -10.99
C THR A 27 4.76 18.47 -9.86
N VAL A 28 4.14 19.63 -9.60
CA VAL A 28 3.08 19.77 -8.59
C VAL A 28 1.88 18.89 -8.92
N VAL A 29 1.48 18.78 -10.18
CA VAL A 29 0.37 17.93 -10.61
C VAL A 29 0.68 16.46 -10.36
N VAL A 30 1.88 16.00 -10.76
CA VAL A 30 2.33 14.61 -10.52
C VAL A 30 2.36 14.30 -9.02
N LEU A 31 2.92 15.20 -8.22
CA LEU A 31 2.99 15.02 -6.77
C LEU A 31 1.59 15.00 -6.12
N ALA A 32 0.67 15.85 -6.58
CA ALA A 32 -0.71 15.88 -6.09
C ALA A 32 -1.45 14.57 -6.39
N ASN A 33 -1.29 14.02 -7.59
CA ASN A 33 -1.86 12.74 -8.00
C ASN A 33 -1.30 11.58 -7.16
N PHE A 34 0.01 11.54 -6.99
CA PHE A 34 0.68 10.55 -6.13
C PHE A 34 0.17 10.61 -4.69
N ARG A 35 0.11 11.80 -4.10
CA ARG A 35 -0.40 12.00 -2.74
C ARG A 35 -1.87 11.61 -2.59
N THR A 36 -2.68 11.88 -3.60
CA THR A 36 -4.10 11.50 -3.63
C THR A 36 -4.25 9.98 -3.66
N THR A 37 -3.46 9.30 -4.50
CA THR A 37 -3.42 7.84 -4.58
C THR A 37 -3.00 7.24 -3.24
N LEU A 38 -1.91 7.71 -2.64
CA LEU A 38 -1.43 7.25 -1.34
C LEU A 38 -2.49 7.42 -0.25
N ARG A 39 -3.14 8.59 -0.14
CA ARG A 39 -4.19 8.81 0.86
C ARG A 39 -5.38 7.87 0.68
N GLY A 40 -5.82 7.68 -0.57
CA GLY A 40 -6.95 6.80 -0.88
C GLY A 40 -6.66 5.34 -0.52
N VAL A 41 -5.47 4.83 -0.84
CA VAL A 41 -5.07 3.46 -0.52
C VAL A 41 -4.85 3.32 0.99
N ALA A 42 -4.17 4.25 1.64
CA ALA A 42 -3.92 4.26 3.08
C ALA A 42 -5.22 4.18 3.88
N ALA A 43 -6.20 5.02 3.54
CA ALA A 43 -7.50 5.03 4.22
C ALA A 43 -8.23 3.68 4.10
N ARG A 44 -8.22 3.06 2.91
CA ARG A 44 -8.85 1.74 2.70
C ARG A 44 -8.16 0.61 3.44
N ARG A 45 -6.83 0.69 3.58
CA ARG A 45 -5.99 -0.35 4.19
C ARG A 45 -5.78 -0.19 5.70
N GLY A 46 -6.30 0.89 6.30
CA GLY A 46 -6.05 1.18 7.72
C GLY A 46 -4.58 1.51 8.02
N VAL A 47 -3.82 1.95 7.02
CA VAL A 47 -2.43 2.35 7.16
C VAL A 47 -2.37 3.86 7.38
N ARG A 48 -1.58 4.29 8.36
CA ARG A 48 -1.37 5.70 8.65
C ARG A 48 -0.28 6.28 7.77
N LEU A 49 -0.56 7.39 7.12
CA LEU A 49 0.44 8.29 6.55
C LEU A 49 1.06 9.09 7.71
N ALA A 50 2.22 8.65 8.18
CA ALA A 50 2.87 9.27 9.33
C ALA A 50 3.48 10.63 8.99
N LYS A 51 4.21 10.71 7.86
CA LYS A 51 4.86 11.96 7.40
C LYS A 51 4.96 12.01 5.88
N TRP A 52 4.91 13.22 5.32
CA TRP A 52 5.35 13.52 3.97
C TRP A 52 6.83 13.88 3.97
N LEU A 53 7.60 13.34 3.06
CA LEU A 53 9.05 13.49 2.95
C LEU A 53 9.40 13.98 1.52
N GLY A 54 9.06 15.24 1.21
CA GLY A 54 9.23 15.76 -0.14
C GLY A 54 8.31 15.04 -1.13
N ASP A 55 8.89 14.28 -2.04
CA ASP A 55 8.26 13.41 -3.04
C ASP A 55 7.98 11.99 -2.54
N GLY A 56 8.33 11.70 -1.29
CA GLY A 56 8.06 10.44 -0.63
C GLY A 56 7.11 10.55 0.56
N ALA A 57 6.85 9.42 1.21
CA ALA A 57 6.02 9.32 2.40
C ALA A 57 6.49 8.22 3.34
N MET A 58 6.33 8.45 4.64
CA MET A 58 6.46 7.45 5.70
C MET A 58 5.07 6.92 6.08
N LEU A 59 4.94 5.63 6.03
CA LEU A 59 3.74 4.86 6.38
C LEU A 59 3.95 4.12 7.69
N SER A 60 2.90 3.90 8.46
CA SER A 60 2.96 3.09 9.67
C SER A 60 1.64 2.39 9.96
N ALA A 61 1.70 1.12 10.37
CA ALA A 61 0.58 0.37 10.92
C ALA A 61 1.06 -0.64 11.97
N ALA A 62 0.11 -1.17 12.77
CA ALA A 62 0.38 -2.31 13.66
C ALA A 62 0.41 -3.62 12.87
N ASP A 63 -0.29 -3.69 11.75
CA ASP A 63 -0.39 -4.84 10.87
C ASP A 63 0.57 -4.67 9.68
N ALA A 64 1.57 -5.54 9.60
CA ALA A 64 2.56 -5.55 8.53
C ALA A 64 1.94 -5.94 7.18
N GLU A 65 0.99 -6.88 7.16
CA GLU A 65 0.29 -7.28 5.93
C GLU A 65 -0.44 -6.09 5.30
N ALA A 66 -1.06 -5.24 6.12
CA ALA A 66 -1.73 -4.02 5.63
C ALA A 66 -0.75 -3.05 4.95
N VAL A 67 0.46 -2.85 5.53
CA VAL A 67 1.50 -1.99 4.94
C VAL A 67 2.02 -2.58 3.63
N VAL A 68 2.31 -3.89 3.60
CA VAL A 68 2.72 -4.59 2.36
C VAL A 68 1.64 -4.45 1.30
N ALA A 69 0.38 -4.78 1.63
CA ALA A 69 -0.74 -4.70 0.70
C ALA A 69 -0.93 -3.27 0.15
N MET A 70 -0.76 -2.24 0.99
CA MET A 70 -0.81 -0.85 0.56
C MET A 70 0.28 -0.52 -0.45
N VAL A 71 1.53 -0.83 -0.12
CA VAL A 71 2.68 -0.51 -0.97
C VAL A 71 2.60 -1.24 -2.30
N MET A 72 2.28 -2.52 -2.28
CA MET A 72 2.12 -3.32 -3.50
C MET A 72 0.95 -2.85 -4.36
N GLU A 73 -0.16 -2.43 -3.75
CA GLU A 73 -1.28 -1.82 -4.47
C GLU A 73 -0.87 -0.50 -5.13
N VAL A 74 -0.16 0.37 -4.43
CA VAL A 74 0.30 1.65 -4.98
C VAL A 74 1.28 1.41 -6.13
N SER A 75 2.25 0.50 -5.98
CA SER A 75 3.20 0.13 -7.04
C SER A 75 2.53 -0.44 -8.29
N GLY A 76 1.47 -1.25 -8.12
CA GLY A 76 0.75 -1.87 -9.23
C GLY A 76 -0.32 -1.00 -9.88
N ARG A 77 -0.69 0.12 -9.25
CA ARG A 77 -1.81 0.98 -9.67
C ARG A 77 -1.42 2.36 -10.14
N THR A 78 -0.16 2.72 -10.06
CA THR A 78 0.27 4.03 -10.53
C THR A 78 -0.04 4.14 -12.02
N ASP A 79 -1.08 4.91 -12.34
CA ASP A 79 -1.39 5.25 -13.73
C ASP A 79 -0.20 5.99 -14.33
N PRO A 80 0.50 5.41 -15.32
CA PRO A 80 1.68 6.04 -15.90
C PRO A 80 1.39 7.39 -16.53
N THR A 81 0.12 7.69 -16.86
CA THR A 81 -0.27 9.00 -17.41
C THR A 81 -0.43 10.06 -16.32
N ALA A 82 -0.84 9.66 -15.12
CA ALA A 82 -1.05 10.56 -13.98
C ALA A 82 0.19 10.71 -13.10
N VAL A 83 0.99 9.63 -12.97
CA VAL A 83 2.26 9.59 -12.23
C VAL A 83 3.29 8.83 -13.08
N PRO A 84 4.00 9.51 -13.99
CA PRO A 84 4.93 8.87 -14.93
C PRO A 84 6.27 8.44 -14.29
N LEU A 85 6.38 8.53 -12.98
CA LEU A 85 7.58 8.18 -12.23
C LEU A 85 7.39 6.85 -11.51
N PRO A 86 8.34 5.91 -11.63
CA PRO A 86 8.28 4.66 -10.89
C PRO A 86 8.46 4.92 -9.40
N ILE A 87 7.79 4.09 -8.60
CA ILE A 87 7.88 4.12 -7.14
C ILE A 87 8.95 3.13 -6.70
N ARG A 88 9.69 3.47 -5.66
CA ARG A 88 10.50 2.53 -4.88
C ARG A 88 10.04 2.53 -3.43
N ALA A 89 10.24 1.43 -2.73
CA ALA A 89 9.83 1.35 -1.34
C ALA A 89 10.73 0.43 -0.50
N GLY A 90 10.75 0.72 0.81
CA GLY A 90 11.41 -0.11 1.81
C GLY A 90 10.49 -0.33 3.00
N LEU A 91 10.42 -1.59 3.50
CA LEU A 91 9.56 -1.98 4.61
C LEU A 91 10.34 -2.71 5.69
N ALA A 92 10.05 -2.39 6.94
CA ALA A 92 10.58 -3.10 8.11
C ALA A 92 9.61 -3.01 9.29
N GLU A 93 9.61 -4.04 10.14
CA GLU A 93 8.81 -4.05 11.36
C GLU A 93 9.67 -4.26 12.61
N GLY A 94 9.10 -3.96 13.75
CA GLY A 94 9.66 -4.25 15.06
C GLY A 94 9.32 -3.19 16.12
N ALA A 95 9.93 -3.36 17.28
CA ALA A 95 9.71 -2.53 18.45
C ALA A 95 10.28 -1.12 18.27
N VAL A 96 9.45 -0.12 18.52
CA VAL A 96 9.83 1.30 18.53
C VAL A 96 9.32 1.99 19.79
N ILE A 97 9.91 3.12 20.11
CA ILE A 97 9.41 4.02 21.16
C ILE A 97 8.55 5.09 20.48
N MET A 98 7.30 5.18 20.91
CA MET A 98 6.43 6.28 20.51
C MET A 98 6.77 7.51 21.35
N PHE A 99 7.15 8.59 20.67
CA PHE A 99 7.62 9.85 21.27
C PHE A 99 6.75 11.00 20.77
N GLU A 100 6.36 11.90 21.68
CA GLU A 100 5.56 13.12 21.40
C GLU A 100 4.35 12.89 20.47
N GLY A 101 3.58 11.84 20.76
CA GLY A 101 2.31 11.53 20.11
C GLY A 101 2.43 10.84 18.75
N ASP A 102 3.30 11.31 17.87
CA ASP A 102 3.31 10.90 16.46
C ASP A 102 4.68 10.51 15.91
N ASP A 103 5.74 10.70 16.68
CA ASP A 103 7.09 10.29 16.29
C ASP A 103 7.43 8.90 16.79
N TYR A 104 8.23 8.20 16.00
CA TYR A 104 8.71 6.86 16.31
C TYR A 104 10.24 6.86 16.33
N ILE A 105 10.81 6.41 17.44
CA ILE A 105 12.26 6.24 17.59
C ILE A 105 12.56 4.76 17.66
N GLY A 106 13.31 4.25 16.69
CA GLY A 106 13.71 2.85 16.67
C GLY A 106 14.34 2.41 15.36
N ARG A 107 15.02 1.27 15.43
CA ARG A 107 15.71 0.67 14.29
C ARG A 107 14.80 0.39 13.09
N PRO A 108 13.54 -0.11 13.25
CA PRO A 108 12.69 -0.45 12.10
C PRO A 108 12.44 0.70 11.13
N ALA A 109 12.13 1.90 11.63
CA ALA A 109 11.93 3.07 10.78
C ALA A 109 13.18 3.42 9.96
N ASN A 110 14.36 3.36 10.59
CA ASN A 110 15.64 3.62 9.92
C ASN A 110 15.95 2.54 8.86
N VAL A 111 15.70 1.26 9.18
CA VAL A 111 15.88 0.15 8.24
C VAL A 111 14.97 0.31 7.02
N ALA A 112 13.68 0.58 7.22
CA ALA A 112 12.73 0.79 6.13
C ALA A 112 13.15 1.97 5.21
N SER A 113 13.60 3.09 5.80
CA SER A 113 14.13 4.22 5.03
C SER A 113 15.34 3.82 4.18
N ARG A 114 16.32 3.10 4.76
CA ARG A 114 17.53 2.68 4.01
C ARG A 114 17.24 1.65 2.95
N LEU A 115 16.28 0.76 3.16
CA LEU A 115 15.83 -0.16 2.11
C LEU A 115 15.15 0.60 0.96
N CYS A 116 14.37 1.64 1.25
CA CYS A 116 13.81 2.51 0.22
C CYS A 116 14.90 3.21 -0.60
N ASP A 117 15.94 3.74 0.07
CA ASP A 117 17.08 4.37 -0.61
C ASP A 117 17.85 3.38 -1.50
N ALA A 118 17.98 2.12 -1.07
CA ALA A 118 18.69 1.07 -1.78
C ALA A 118 17.88 0.43 -2.91
N ALA A 119 16.55 0.57 -2.89
CA ALA A 119 15.67 -0.01 -3.88
C ALA A 119 15.82 0.66 -5.24
N ALA A 120 15.85 -0.16 -6.29
CA ALA A 120 15.80 0.30 -7.68
C ALA A 120 14.41 0.87 -8.04
N PRO A 121 14.28 1.64 -9.14
CA PRO A 121 12.99 2.06 -9.64
C PRO A 121 12.03 0.89 -9.88
N GLY A 122 10.83 0.95 -9.31
CA GLY A 122 9.83 -0.13 -9.36
C GLY A 122 10.05 -1.25 -8.35
N GLU A 123 11.09 -1.16 -7.50
CA GLU A 123 11.42 -2.20 -6.54
C GLU A 123 10.84 -1.92 -5.16
N VAL A 124 10.33 -2.97 -4.52
CA VAL A 124 9.88 -2.96 -3.12
C VAL A 124 10.74 -3.93 -2.33
N LEU A 125 11.48 -3.42 -1.36
CA LEU A 125 12.34 -4.20 -0.47
C LEU A 125 11.74 -4.30 0.92
N CYS A 126 11.91 -5.43 1.58
CA CYS A 126 11.49 -5.60 2.97
C CYS A 126 12.47 -6.45 3.76
N THR A 127 12.43 -6.33 5.09
CA THR A 127 13.16 -7.25 5.96
C THR A 127 12.55 -8.66 5.93
N ARG A 128 13.31 -9.66 6.37
CA ARG A 128 12.87 -11.07 6.44
C ARG A 128 11.59 -11.24 7.29
N GLU A 129 11.49 -10.47 8.37
CA GLU A 129 10.34 -10.49 9.25
C GLU A 129 9.07 -10.09 8.50
N VAL A 130 9.10 -8.97 7.77
CA VAL A 130 7.99 -8.52 6.92
C VAL A 130 7.70 -9.51 5.79
N ALA A 131 8.74 -10.12 5.21
CA ALA A 131 8.57 -11.12 4.14
C ALA A 131 7.77 -12.35 4.58
N SER A 132 7.77 -12.69 5.88
CA SER A 132 6.98 -13.80 6.44
C SER A 132 5.50 -13.45 6.65
N LEU A 133 5.11 -12.19 6.51
CA LEU A 133 3.78 -11.63 6.78
C LEU A 133 3.10 -11.05 5.53
N VAL A 134 3.58 -11.42 4.34
CA VAL A 134 3.04 -10.92 3.08
C VAL A 134 1.66 -11.52 2.77
N PRO A 135 0.75 -10.76 2.13
CA PRO A 135 -0.51 -11.32 1.64
C PRO A 135 -0.24 -12.41 0.60
N ARG A 136 -1.17 -13.38 0.47
CA ARG A 136 -1.00 -14.57 -0.40
C ARG A 136 -0.73 -14.25 -1.88
N TRP A 137 -1.15 -13.09 -2.35
CA TRP A 137 -0.94 -12.62 -3.71
C TRP A 137 0.40 -11.87 -3.90
N VAL A 138 1.24 -11.82 -2.84
CA VAL A 138 2.59 -11.26 -2.88
C VAL A 138 3.58 -12.39 -2.63
N THR A 139 4.66 -12.41 -3.40
CA THR A 139 5.81 -13.29 -3.20
C THR A 139 7.01 -12.48 -2.72
N ALA A 140 7.84 -13.09 -1.90
CA ALA A 140 9.11 -12.54 -1.46
C ALA A 140 10.25 -13.39 -2.01
N SER A 141 11.31 -12.75 -2.49
CA SER A 141 12.55 -13.44 -2.89
C SER A 141 13.30 -13.99 -1.68
N GLU A 142 14.28 -14.85 -1.93
CA GLU A 142 15.30 -15.14 -0.92
C GLU A 142 16.01 -13.84 -0.49
N PRO A 143 16.41 -13.73 0.79
CA PRO A 143 17.13 -12.58 1.28
C PRO A 143 18.47 -12.39 0.58
N SER A 144 18.79 -11.15 0.24
CA SER A 144 20.08 -10.76 -0.30
C SER A 144 20.62 -9.50 0.39
N PRO A 145 21.94 -9.29 0.45
CA PRO A 145 22.52 -8.15 1.14
C PRO A 145 22.36 -6.86 0.32
N TYR A 146 21.78 -5.84 0.94
CA TYR A 146 21.65 -4.49 0.39
C TYR A 146 22.54 -3.51 1.16
N PRO A 147 23.41 -2.74 0.49
CA PRO A 147 24.17 -1.67 1.14
C PRO A 147 23.26 -0.63 1.75
N ALA A 148 23.50 -0.24 3.00
CA ALA A 148 22.69 0.72 3.70
C ALA A 148 23.56 1.77 4.38
N GLN A 149 23.43 3.02 3.99
CA GLN A 149 24.21 4.11 4.56
C GLN A 149 23.91 4.27 6.06
N GLY A 150 24.97 4.35 6.87
CA GLY A 150 24.85 4.48 8.35
C GLY A 150 24.69 3.15 9.07
N PHE A 151 24.82 2.01 8.37
CA PHE A 151 24.88 0.68 8.96
C PHE A 151 26.26 0.08 8.71
N ASP A 152 26.85 -0.56 9.72
CA ASP A 152 28.19 -1.21 9.63
C ASP A 152 28.19 -2.42 8.71
N ARG A 153 27.02 -3.01 8.48
CA ARG A 153 26.84 -4.20 7.61
C ARG A 153 25.66 -4.00 6.69
N PRO A 154 25.68 -4.60 5.49
CA PRO A 154 24.51 -4.65 4.61
C PRO A 154 23.28 -5.19 5.35
N ILE A 155 22.10 -4.74 4.94
CA ILE A 155 20.82 -5.24 5.45
C ILE A 155 20.40 -6.40 4.55
N ASP A 156 20.15 -7.58 5.12
CA ASP A 156 19.55 -8.70 4.40
C ASP A 156 18.07 -8.37 4.17
N ALA A 157 17.70 -8.23 2.90
CA ALA A 157 16.34 -7.88 2.51
C ALA A 157 15.81 -8.78 1.39
N CYS A 158 14.51 -8.94 1.35
CA CYS A 158 13.76 -9.64 0.33
C CYS A 158 13.10 -8.63 -0.62
N ARG A 159 13.02 -8.97 -1.91
CA ARG A 159 12.24 -8.22 -2.89
C ARG A 159 10.83 -8.76 -2.92
N LEU A 160 9.84 -7.85 -2.89
CA LEU A 160 8.44 -8.19 -3.00
C LEU A 160 7.95 -8.02 -4.44
N GLN A 161 7.10 -8.94 -4.88
CA GLN A 161 6.46 -8.93 -6.20
C GLN A 161 5.03 -9.44 -6.08
N ILE A 162 4.13 -8.95 -6.93
CA ILE A 162 2.82 -9.59 -7.10
C ILE A 162 3.07 -10.96 -7.73
N ALA A 163 2.45 -12.01 -7.18
CA ALA A 163 2.58 -13.36 -7.73
C ALA A 163 2.13 -13.37 -9.20
N ALA A 164 2.93 -14.05 -10.05
CA ALA A 164 2.70 -14.04 -11.50
C ALA A 164 1.90 -15.25 -12.00
N ASP A 165 1.57 -16.20 -11.11
CA ASP A 165 0.97 -17.47 -11.48
C ASP A 165 -0.55 -17.40 -11.59
N GLY A 166 -1.10 -17.84 -12.73
CA GLY A 166 -2.52 -18.00 -12.96
C GLY A 166 -3.21 -16.88 -13.77
N PRO A 167 -4.50 -17.03 -14.07
CA PRO A 167 -5.28 -16.01 -14.74
C PRO A 167 -5.43 -14.78 -13.83
N LEU A 168 -5.54 -13.60 -14.44
CA LEU A 168 -5.69 -12.35 -13.72
C LEU A 168 -7.17 -12.07 -13.42
N VAL A 169 -7.43 -11.61 -12.21
CA VAL A 169 -8.74 -11.11 -11.77
C VAL A 169 -8.59 -9.71 -11.20
N THR A 170 -9.66 -8.94 -11.28
CA THR A 170 -9.70 -7.59 -10.71
C THR A 170 -10.47 -7.62 -9.39
N ASP A 171 -9.88 -7.11 -8.33
CA ASP A 171 -10.57 -6.91 -7.04
C ASP A 171 -11.77 -5.98 -7.23
N ALA A 172 -12.97 -6.52 -6.98
CA ALA A 172 -14.23 -5.81 -7.23
C ALA A 172 -14.44 -4.57 -6.32
N ASN A 173 -13.67 -4.44 -5.25
CA ASN A 173 -13.71 -3.28 -4.35
C ASN A 173 -12.69 -2.23 -4.69
N CYS A 174 -11.43 -2.62 -4.80
CA CYS A 174 -10.33 -1.69 -4.96
C CYS A 174 -9.77 -1.64 -6.39
N GLY A 175 -10.15 -2.57 -7.28
CA GLY A 175 -9.71 -2.62 -8.68
C GLY A 175 -8.26 -3.07 -8.87
N LEU A 176 -7.58 -3.59 -7.83
CA LEU A 176 -6.25 -4.17 -7.96
C LEU A 176 -6.31 -5.42 -8.83
N VAL A 177 -5.43 -5.51 -9.81
CA VAL A 177 -5.28 -6.70 -10.65
C VAL A 177 -4.39 -7.70 -9.93
N LEU A 178 -4.91 -8.91 -9.73
CA LEU A 178 -4.30 -9.98 -8.94
C LEU A 178 -4.30 -11.30 -9.72
N PRO A 179 -3.39 -12.24 -9.44
CA PRO A 179 -3.54 -13.61 -9.90
C PRO A 179 -4.75 -14.28 -9.19
N ASP A 180 -5.55 -15.05 -9.93
CA ASP A 180 -6.65 -15.85 -9.36
C ASP A 180 -6.10 -17.10 -8.68
N ILE A 181 -5.63 -16.93 -7.47
CA ILE A 181 -5.04 -17.98 -6.65
C ILE A 181 -6.00 -18.44 -5.55
N ALA A 182 -5.81 -19.66 -5.08
CA ALA A 182 -6.55 -20.18 -3.94
C ALA A 182 -6.31 -19.31 -2.68
N GLY A 183 -7.40 -18.98 -1.98
CA GLY A 183 -7.37 -18.20 -0.75
C GLY A 183 -7.53 -16.70 -0.90
N LEU A 184 -7.80 -16.19 -2.11
CA LEU A 184 -8.39 -14.86 -2.24
C LEU A 184 -9.75 -14.81 -1.58
N ALA A 185 -10.06 -13.72 -0.88
CA ALA A 185 -11.38 -13.49 -0.35
C ALA A 185 -12.41 -13.49 -1.50
N THR A 186 -13.53 -14.18 -1.31
CA THR A 186 -14.53 -14.40 -2.36
C THR A 186 -15.91 -14.06 -1.85
N ARG A 187 -16.72 -13.41 -2.70
CA ARG A 187 -18.16 -13.15 -2.44
C ARG A 187 -18.95 -13.38 -3.71
N PHE A 188 -20.22 -13.75 -3.51
CA PHE A 188 -21.16 -13.91 -4.61
C PHE A 188 -21.96 -12.64 -4.79
N GLY A 189 -22.06 -12.19 -6.04
CA GLY A 189 -22.94 -11.08 -6.41
C GLY A 189 -24.42 -11.51 -6.45
N PRO A 190 -25.36 -10.54 -6.47
CA PRO A 190 -26.81 -10.84 -6.58
C PRO A 190 -27.19 -11.60 -7.86
N ASP A 191 -26.38 -11.48 -8.88
CA ASP A 191 -26.51 -12.15 -10.19
C ASP A 191 -25.82 -13.53 -10.24
N GLY A 192 -25.26 -14.00 -9.11
CA GLY A 192 -24.48 -15.23 -9.03
C GLY A 192 -23.02 -15.09 -9.48
N SER A 193 -22.56 -13.90 -9.84
CA SER A 193 -21.16 -13.65 -10.20
C SER A 193 -20.23 -13.91 -9.02
N ILE A 194 -19.03 -14.42 -9.33
CA ILE A 194 -17.98 -14.63 -8.32
C ILE A 194 -17.06 -13.42 -8.32
N ASN A 195 -17.02 -12.71 -7.19
CA ASN A 195 -16.16 -11.56 -7.00
C ASN A 195 -14.94 -11.95 -6.15
N ARG A 196 -13.75 -11.57 -6.59
CA ARG A 196 -12.47 -11.79 -5.93
C ARG A 196 -11.99 -10.52 -5.26
N PHE A 197 -11.31 -10.66 -4.11
CA PHE A 197 -10.79 -9.53 -3.35
C PHE A 197 -9.39 -9.84 -2.82
N CYS A 198 -8.55 -8.82 -2.78
CA CYS A 198 -7.18 -8.91 -2.27
C CYS A 198 -7.11 -9.16 -0.75
N SER A 199 -8.21 -8.91 -0.02
CA SER A 199 -8.33 -9.12 1.42
C SER A 199 -9.78 -9.20 1.85
N ASP A 200 -10.04 -9.76 3.05
CA ASP A 200 -11.36 -9.75 3.67
C ASP A 200 -11.87 -8.33 3.94
N ALA A 201 -10.97 -7.40 4.27
CA ALA A 201 -11.34 -5.99 4.45
C ALA A 201 -11.91 -5.38 3.16
N CYS A 202 -11.31 -5.69 2.00
CA CYS A 202 -11.86 -5.29 0.70
C CYS A 202 -13.22 -5.94 0.42
N ALA A 203 -13.38 -7.21 0.74
CA ALA A 203 -14.65 -7.92 0.57
C ALA A 203 -15.76 -7.31 1.44
N LEU A 204 -15.48 -7.03 2.71
CA LEU A 204 -16.41 -6.38 3.63
C LEU A 204 -16.80 -4.97 3.18
N ALA A 205 -15.84 -4.17 2.72
CA ALA A 205 -16.10 -2.83 2.21
C ALA A 205 -16.96 -2.86 0.94
N TRP A 206 -16.79 -3.87 0.08
CA TRP A 206 -17.64 -4.09 -1.08
C TRP A 206 -19.08 -4.46 -0.67
N GLU A 207 -19.26 -5.39 0.27
CA GLU A 207 -20.57 -5.77 0.80
C GLU A 207 -21.33 -4.59 1.39
N GLN A 208 -20.65 -3.73 2.14
CA GLN A 208 -21.22 -2.53 2.73
C GLN A 208 -21.78 -1.56 1.67
N ARG A 209 -21.10 -1.43 0.52
CA ARG A 209 -21.57 -0.59 -0.59
C ARG A 209 -22.74 -1.21 -1.36
N GLN A 210 -22.90 -2.54 -1.34
CA GLN A 210 -24.02 -3.23 -1.98
C GLN A 210 -25.31 -3.18 -1.14
N ARG A 211 -25.22 -2.85 0.14
CA ARG A 211 -26.41 -2.70 1.00
C ARG A 211 -27.23 -1.50 0.56
N PRO A 212 -28.53 -1.67 0.28
CA PRO A 212 -29.39 -0.52 0.00
C PRO A 212 -29.34 0.45 1.20
N ALA A 213 -29.32 1.74 0.92
CA ALA A 213 -29.44 2.75 1.97
C ALA A 213 -30.66 2.42 2.83
N PRO A 214 -30.59 2.56 4.18
CA PRO A 214 -31.75 2.33 5.03
C PRO A 214 -32.90 3.21 4.54
N GLY A 215 -34.00 2.55 4.10
CA GLY A 215 -35.09 3.18 3.38
C GLY A 215 -35.68 4.35 4.15
N VAL A 216 -35.82 5.48 3.49
CA VAL A 216 -36.83 6.46 3.83
C VAL A 216 -38.18 5.72 3.77
N PRO A 217 -38.99 5.67 4.83
CA PRO A 217 -40.27 5.00 4.77
C PRO A 217 -41.12 5.63 3.66
N VAL A 218 -41.47 4.83 2.66
CA VAL A 218 -42.39 5.23 1.61
C VAL A 218 -43.69 5.54 2.32
N GLY A 219 -44.07 6.80 2.32
CA GLY A 219 -45.30 7.29 2.97
C GLY A 219 -46.49 6.44 2.56
N ALA A 220 -47.30 6.04 3.54
CA ALA A 220 -48.52 5.32 3.34
C ALA A 220 -49.44 6.10 2.35
N PRO A 221 -50.14 5.41 1.44
CA PRO A 221 -51.08 6.08 0.53
C PRO A 221 -52.17 6.74 1.35
N GLY A 222 -52.26 8.07 1.20
CA GLY A 222 -53.30 8.84 1.82
C GLY A 222 -54.68 8.32 1.43
N LEU A 223 -55.45 7.90 2.43
CA LEU A 223 -56.90 7.68 2.30
C LEU A 223 -57.54 9.01 1.93
N GLY A 224 -57.87 9.13 0.64
CA GLY A 224 -58.71 10.22 0.15
C GLY A 224 -60.15 10.08 0.69
N ARG A 225 -60.68 11.18 1.18
CA ARG A 225 -62.11 11.42 1.26
C ARG A 225 -62.54 12.24 0.07
#